data_3c0174ecd8115108b126266349db99f9
#
_entry.id   3c0174ecd8115108b126266349db99f9
#
_cell.length_a   1.000
_cell.length_b   1.000
_cell.length_c   1.000
_cell.angle_alpha   90.00
_cell.angle_beta   90.00
_cell.angle_gamma   90.00
#
_symmetry.space_group_name_H-M   'P 1'
#
loop_
_entity.id
_entity.type
_entity.pdbx_description
1 polymer ?
#
loop_
_entity_poly.entity_id
_entity_poly.type
_entity_poly.pdbx_seq_one_letter_code
_entity_poly.pdbx_strand_id
1 'polypeptide(L)'
;MRKKEKIIIIILLLCIFIFLVSFKFVSSRSGFVPKNIFSRDQIVYRTKEGDLLYGFQTIENQTYYFNKETGIMQTGFTEIDDNTYYFKEDGTMVKGLYRIEDDFYYFDEDGKQIKNQFKKVSMNEKDQISYFDKDGKMVTNQYKEKIFNEDGQLLIDEDTLLKQAQAIINKYGGNVGLYFKDLRTQQEISINDNTFYPCSIIKVCVLVTVYNYIDQGLLEYDSCQTYLENMIIHSDNTSYNALISMLGNGNGIKGLQVVNTYMMQLGLQNTQLHHSLSPGDIYFSDNGSNISCPSDIGLLFDLLYQGKIISKAACDQMLNLLKQCSDQRAIWQGLPNTVEFAHKSGWAYDLYLDGGIVYIPDKDYILVLFTDQISNKTDFFKEMSSLFYTYETKLFTLE
;
A
#
# COMPACT_ATOMS: atom_id res chain seq x y z
N MET A 1 -11.11 -75.69 44.94
CA MET A 1 -10.26 -74.61 44.40
C MET A 1 -9.05 -74.37 45.29
N ARG A 2 -7.84 -74.55 44.75
CA ARG A 2 -6.59 -74.42 45.49
C ARG A 2 -6.38 -72.94 45.91
N LYS A 3 -5.77 -72.75 47.10
CA LYS A 3 -5.57 -71.36 47.64
C LYS A 3 -4.96 -70.39 46.65
N LYS A 4 -4.09 -70.87 45.73
CA LYS A 4 -3.50 -70.06 44.62
C LYS A 4 -4.49 -69.62 43.56
N GLU A 5 -5.48 -70.45 43.22
CA GLU A 5 -6.52 -70.14 42.24
C GLU A 5 -7.46 -69.01 42.74
N LYS A 6 -7.80 -69.04 44.05
CA LYS A 6 -8.56 -67.97 44.69
C LYS A 6 -7.83 -66.57 44.65
N ILE A 7 -6.52 -66.57 44.89
CA ILE A 7 -5.67 -65.42 44.87
C ILE A 7 -5.62 -64.80 43.45
N ILE A 8 -5.45 -65.64 42.43
CA ILE A 8 -5.42 -65.23 41.03
C ILE A 8 -6.75 -64.56 40.60
N ILE A 9 -7.88 -65.14 41.00
CA ILE A 9 -9.22 -64.64 40.72
C ILE A 9 -9.41 -63.29 41.43
N ILE A 10 -8.98 -63.12 42.67
CA ILE A 10 -9.09 -61.88 43.43
C ILE A 10 -8.23 -60.77 42.74
N ILE A 11 -7.02 -61.11 42.31
CA ILE A 11 -6.15 -60.14 41.57
C ILE A 11 -6.79 -59.72 40.25
N LEU A 12 -7.32 -60.69 39.49
CA LEU A 12 -8.04 -60.39 38.23
C LEU A 12 -9.25 -59.49 38.44
N LEU A 13 -10.07 -59.77 39.46
CA LEU A 13 -11.23 -58.95 39.82
C LEU A 13 -10.81 -57.55 40.28
N LEU A 14 -9.71 -57.41 41.02
CA LEU A 14 -9.16 -56.13 41.42
C LEU A 14 -8.62 -55.34 40.23
N CYS A 15 -7.93 -55.98 39.29
CA CYS A 15 -7.47 -55.37 38.04
C CYS A 15 -8.66 -54.90 37.18
N ILE A 16 -9.72 -55.71 37.05
CA ILE A 16 -10.94 -55.36 36.34
C ILE A 16 -11.63 -54.18 37.05
N PHE A 17 -11.70 -54.19 38.37
CA PHE A 17 -12.29 -53.10 39.16
C PHE A 17 -11.50 -51.80 39.02
N ILE A 18 -10.17 -51.85 39.13
CA ILE A 18 -9.30 -50.68 38.91
C ILE A 18 -9.46 -50.15 37.47
N PHE A 19 -9.52 -51.06 36.49
CA PHE A 19 -9.75 -50.71 35.08
C PHE A 19 -11.11 -49.98 34.89
N LEU A 20 -12.20 -50.57 35.46
CA LEU A 20 -13.53 -49.97 35.37
C LEU A 20 -13.64 -48.61 36.09
N VAL A 21 -12.99 -48.48 37.26
CA VAL A 21 -12.96 -47.21 38.01
C VAL A 21 -12.13 -46.17 37.24
N SER A 22 -10.98 -46.55 36.70
CA SER A 22 -10.16 -45.64 35.88
C SER A 22 -10.87 -45.25 34.60
N PHE A 23 -11.58 -46.17 33.93
CA PHE A 23 -12.40 -45.90 32.75
C PHE A 23 -13.54 -44.93 33.07
N LYS A 24 -14.25 -45.13 34.17
CA LYS A 24 -15.35 -44.28 34.63
C LYS A 24 -14.83 -42.87 35.01
N PHE A 25 -13.64 -42.76 35.60
CA PHE A 25 -13.01 -41.50 35.99
C PHE A 25 -12.56 -40.69 34.78
N VAL A 26 -12.03 -41.33 33.73
CA VAL A 26 -11.65 -40.65 32.47
C VAL A 26 -12.92 -40.22 31.70
N SER A 27 -13.99 -41.03 31.70
CA SER A 27 -15.23 -40.76 31.01
C SER A 27 -16.12 -39.69 31.69
N SER A 28 -15.85 -39.35 32.96
CA SER A 28 -16.64 -38.34 33.71
C SER A 28 -16.08 -36.91 33.69
N ARG A 29 -14.91 -36.69 33.06
CA ARG A 29 -14.32 -35.35 32.94
C ARG A 29 -14.94 -34.60 31.75
N SER A 30 -15.45 -33.39 31.99
CA SER A 30 -15.84 -32.47 30.94
C SER A 30 -14.63 -31.63 30.45
N GLY A 31 -14.70 -31.13 29.21
CA GLY A 31 -13.62 -30.39 28.59
C GLY A 31 -12.78 -31.21 27.62
N PHE A 32 -11.59 -30.73 27.31
CA PHE A 32 -10.62 -31.44 26.48
C PHE A 32 -10.03 -32.60 27.27
N VAL A 33 -10.27 -33.80 26.79
CA VAL A 33 -9.83 -35.04 27.46
C VAL A 33 -9.30 -36.05 26.43
N PRO A 34 -8.36 -36.94 26.79
CA PRO A 34 -8.02 -38.07 25.95
C PRO A 34 -9.24 -38.91 25.60
N LYS A 35 -9.32 -39.39 24.36
CA LYS A 35 -10.42 -40.24 23.89
C LYS A 35 -10.59 -41.50 24.76
N ASN A 36 -9.49 -42.12 25.15
CA ASN A 36 -9.42 -43.23 26.10
C ASN A 36 -8.00 -43.33 26.71
N ILE A 37 -7.82 -44.23 27.66
CA ILE A 37 -6.56 -44.43 28.39
C ILE A 37 -5.38 -44.92 27.50
N PHE A 38 -5.69 -45.48 26.32
CA PHE A 38 -4.70 -46.04 25.38
C PHE A 38 -4.39 -45.07 24.21
N SER A 39 -5.15 -43.97 24.07
CA SER A 39 -5.04 -43.00 22.99
C SER A 39 -4.91 -41.62 23.59
N ARG A 40 -3.83 -41.39 24.35
CA ARG A 40 -3.60 -40.09 25.06
C ARG A 40 -3.32 -38.90 24.13
N ASP A 41 -2.86 -39.16 22.95
CA ASP A 41 -2.62 -38.26 21.84
C ASP A 41 -3.91 -37.84 21.08
N GLN A 42 -4.97 -38.64 21.23
CA GLN A 42 -6.26 -38.39 20.61
C GLN A 42 -7.18 -37.61 21.59
N ILE A 43 -7.27 -36.32 21.42
CA ILE A 43 -8.08 -35.46 22.27
C ILE A 43 -9.50 -35.37 21.71
N VAL A 44 -10.49 -35.39 22.59
CA VAL A 44 -11.90 -35.16 22.32
C VAL A 44 -12.42 -34.07 23.29
N TYR A 45 -13.53 -33.43 22.98
CA TYR A 45 -14.21 -32.57 23.95
C TYR A 45 -15.48 -33.23 24.45
N ARG A 46 -15.61 -33.35 25.78
CA ARG A 46 -16.81 -33.85 26.43
C ARG A 46 -17.59 -32.70 27.06
N THR A 47 -18.88 -32.65 26.79
CA THR A 47 -19.79 -31.72 27.47
C THR A 47 -19.96 -32.14 28.95
N LYS A 48 -20.61 -31.30 29.72
CA LYS A 48 -20.97 -31.62 31.12
C LYS A 48 -21.91 -32.84 31.22
N GLU A 49 -22.70 -33.05 30.18
CA GLU A 49 -23.63 -34.17 30.05
C GLU A 49 -22.93 -35.47 29.61
N GLY A 50 -21.65 -35.36 29.19
CA GLY A 50 -20.81 -36.49 28.78
C GLY A 50 -20.77 -36.73 27.26
N ASP A 51 -21.47 -35.94 26.47
CA ASP A 51 -21.52 -36.05 25.01
C ASP A 51 -20.24 -35.54 24.35
N LEU A 52 -19.90 -36.12 23.20
CA LEU A 52 -18.78 -35.66 22.38
C LEU A 52 -19.23 -34.52 21.43
N LEU A 53 -18.34 -33.58 21.19
CA LEU A 53 -18.51 -32.59 20.13
C LEU A 53 -17.98 -33.09 18.79
N TYR A 54 -18.61 -32.69 17.70
CA TYR A 54 -18.30 -33.03 16.32
C TYR A 54 -18.34 -31.80 15.41
N GLY A 55 -17.58 -31.82 14.33
CA GLY A 55 -17.52 -30.72 13.37
C GLY A 55 -16.85 -29.47 13.95
N PHE A 56 -17.11 -28.31 13.33
CA PHE A 56 -16.62 -27.03 13.84
C PHE A 56 -17.35 -26.65 15.14
N GLN A 57 -16.58 -26.25 16.14
CA GLN A 57 -17.06 -25.83 17.45
C GLN A 57 -16.32 -24.59 17.92
N THR A 58 -17.06 -23.64 18.51
CA THR A 58 -16.46 -22.48 19.17
C THR A 58 -16.48 -22.71 20.68
N ILE A 59 -15.30 -22.76 21.29
CA ILE A 59 -15.12 -22.96 22.72
C ILE A 59 -14.22 -21.82 23.22
N GLU A 60 -14.69 -21.06 24.20
CA GLU A 60 -13.96 -19.90 24.76
C GLU A 60 -13.43 -18.91 23.70
N ASN A 61 -14.25 -18.57 22.70
CA ASN A 61 -13.95 -17.71 21.56
C ASN A 61 -12.87 -18.24 20.61
N GLN A 62 -12.47 -19.51 20.71
CA GLN A 62 -11.58 -20.17 19.78
C GLN A 62 -12.35 -21.23 18.99
N THR A 63 -12.00 -21.39 17.70
CA THR A 63 -12.63 -22.38 16.83
C THR A 63 -11.77 -23.65 16.78
N TYR A 64 -12.41 -24.80 16.92
CA TYR A 64 -11.84 -26.14 16.84
C TYR A 64 -12.61 -26.96 15.82
N TYR A 65 -12.00 -28.01 15.32
CA TYR A 65 -12.70 -29.01 14.53
C TYR A 65 -12.53 -30.40 15.12
N PHE A 66 -13.64 -31.06 15.36
CA PHE A 66 -13.68 -32.44 15.81
C PHE A 66 -14.18 -33.33 14.66
N ASN A 67 -13.44 -34.34 14.31
CA ASN A 67 -13.78 -35.24 13.23
C ASN A 67 -15.22 -35.73 13.34
N LYS A 68 -15.98 -35.63 12.24
CA LYS A 68 -17.43 -35.90 12.23
C LYS A 68 -17.82 -37.32 12.64
N GLU A 69 -16.90 -38.30 12.47
CA GLU A 69 -17.16 -39.71 12.81
C GLU A 69 -16.59 -40.12 14.17
N THR A 70 -15.41 -39.62 14.47
CA THR A 70 -14.63 -40.10 15.64
C THR A 70 -14.66 -39.15 16.83
N GLY A 71 -15.07 -37.90 16.65
CA GLY A 71 -15.02 -36.82 17.64
C GLY A 71 -13.59 -36.39 18.04
N ILE A 72 -12.56 -36.84 17.31
CA ILE A 72 -11.17 -36.51 17.63
C ILE A 72 -10.88 -35.06 17.13
N MET A 73 -10.31 -34.24 18.01
CA MET A 73 -9.82 -32.90 17.70
C MET A 73 -8.74 -32.95 16.61
N GLN A 74 -8.88 -32.15 15.60
CA GLN A 74 -7.90 -32.09 14.52
C GLN A 74 -6.80 -31.07 14.83
N THR A 75 -5.58 -31.37 14.37
CA THR A 75 -4.39 -30.50 14.43
C THR A 75 -3.63 -30.61 13.11
N GLY A 76 -2.84 -29.57 12.77
CA GLY A 76 -2.14 -29.51 11.49
C GLY A 76 -3.06 -29.17 10.33
N PHE A 77 -2.58 -29.38 9.11
CA PHE A 77 -3.39 -29.20 7.90
C PHE A 77 -4.50 -30.24 7.84
N THR A 78 -5.72 -29.79 7.63
CA THR A 78 -6.92 -30.63 7.61
C THR A 78 -7.83 -30.22 6.45
N GLU A 79 -8.16 -31.19 5.59
CA GLU A 79 -9.13 -30.99 4.50
C GLU A 79 -10.55 -31.22 5.04
N ILE A 80 -11.43 -30.24 4.86
CA ILE A 80 -12.82 -30.28 5.31
C ILE A 80 -13.70 -29.68 4.21
N ASP A 81 -14.59 -30.48 3.65
CA ASP A 81 -15.56 -30.06 2.62
C ASP A 81 -14.84 -29.26 1.47
N ASP A 82 -13.79 -29.85 0.89
CA ASP A 82 -12.94 -29.32 -0.21
C ASP A 82 -12.12 -28.05 0.13
N ASN A 83 -12.05 -27.66 1.38
CA ASN A 83 -11.22 -26.56 1.84
C ASN A 83 -10.14 -27.03 2.79
N THR A 84 -8.96 -26.42 2.73
CA THR A 84 -7.86 -26.68 3.64
C THR A 84 -7.91 -25.71 4.82
N TYR A 85 -7.77 -26.22 6.02
CA TYR A 85 -7.66 -25.47 7.27
C TYR A 85 -6.36 -25.85 7.97
N TYR A 86 -5.92 -25.02 8.90
CA TYR A 86 -4.81 -25.37 9.78
C TYR A 86 -5.22 -25.16 11.24
N PHE A 87 -5.00 -26.19 12.04
CA PHE A 87 -5.24 -26.17 13.48
C PHE A 87 -3.89 -26.31 14.20
N LYS A 88 -3.63 -25.44 15.17
CA LYS A 88 -2.42 -25.49 15.99
C LYS A 88 -2.37 -26.79 16.79
N GLU A 89 -1.24 -27.04 17.48
CA GLU A 89 -1.08 -28.21 18.36
C GLU A 89 -2.15 -28.27 19.47
N ASP A 90 -2.63 -27.11 19.94
CA ASP A 90 -3.71 -27.01 20.91
C ASP A 90 -5.12 -27.17 20.30
N GLY A 91 -5.22 -27.41 19.00
CA GLY A 91 -6.44 -27.58 18.23
C GLY A 91 -7.10 -26.27 17.79
N THR A 92 -6.56 -25.10 18.12
CA THR A 92 -7.15 -23.81 17.72
C THR A 92 -6.97 -23.56 16.22
N MET A 93 -8.06 -23.15 15.53
CA MET A 93 -8.06 -22.81 14.11
C MET A 93 -7.28 -21.52 13.85
N VAL A 94 -6.43 -21.54 12.84
CA VAL A 94 -5.66 -20.37 12.40
C VAL A 94 -6.48 -19.52 11.44
N LYS A 95 -6.31 -18.19 11.55
CA LYS A 95 -6.81 -17.17 10.62
C LYS A 95 -5.71 -16.13 10.34
N GLY A 96 -5.79 -15.46 9.18
CA GLY A 96 -4.80 -14.48 8.77
C GLY A 96 -3.49 -15.08 8.29
N LEU A 97 -2.45 -14.26 8.23
CA LEU A 97 -1.09 -14.69 7.87
C LEU A 97 -0.47 -15.48 9.01
N TYR A 98 0.00 -16.69 8.70
CA TYR A 98 0.57 -17.56 9.71
C TYR A 98 1.77 -18.35 9.16
N ARG A 99 2.85 -18.40 9.96
CA ARG A 99 4.06 -19.15 9.61
C ARG A 99 3.94 -20.59 10.12
N ILE A 100 4.14 -21.56 9.20
CA ILE A 100 4.18 -22.98 9.49
C ILE A 100 5.53 -23.49 8.98
N GLU A 101 6.38 -23.96 9.89
CA GLU A 101 7.78 -24.28 9.62
C GLU A 101 8.52 -23.06 9.04
N ASP A 102 8.98 -23.16 7.78
CA ASP A 102 9.72 -22.08 7.12
C ASP A 102 8.86 -21.27 6.13
N ASP A 103 7.61 -21.67 5.89
CA ASP A 103 6.73 -21.07 4.91
C ASP A 103 5.62 -20.25 5.57
N PHE A 104 5.18 -19.16 4.90
CA PHE A 104 3.99 -18.42 5.27
C PHE A 104 2.77 -18.87 4.48
N TYR A 105 1.62 -18.93 5.16
CA TYR A 105 0.31 -19.26 4.61
C TYR A 105 -0.70 -18.21 5.04
N TYR A 106 -1.76 -18.04 4.26
CA TYR A 106 -2.86 -17.16 4.65
C TYR A 106 -4.17 -17.94 4.73
N PHE A 107 -4.89 -17.73 5.82
CA PHE A 107 -6.22 -18.30 6.08
C PHE A 107 -7.22 -17.15 6.18
N ASP A 108 -8.34 -17.23 5.48
CA ASP A 108 -9.37 -16.20 5.49
C ASP A 108 -10.11 -16.10 6.83
N GLU A 109 -11.13 -15.25 6.90
CA GLU A 109 -11.93 -15.05 8.11
C GLU A 109 -12.72 -16.30 8.53
N ASP A 110 -12.96 -17.22 7.60
CA ASP A 110 -13.56 -18.54 7.87
C ASP A 110 -12.51 -19.61 8.21
N GLY A 111 -11.21 -19.28 8.15
CA GLY A 111 -10.08 -20.19 8.38
C GLY A 111 -9.70 -21.02 7.15
N LYS A 112 -10.22 -20.71 5.96
CA LYS A 112 -9.90 -21.42 4.72
C LYS A 112 -8.57 -20.92 4.16
N GLN A 113 -7.69 -21.85 3.78
CA GLN A 113 -6.41 -21.55 3.16
C GLN A 113 -6.59 -20.87 1.80
N ILE A 114 -5.90 -19.74 1.59
CA ILE A 114 -5.83 -19.05 0.31
C ILE A 114 -4.81 -19.76 -0.60
N LYS A 115 -5.20 -20.05 -1.84
CA LYS A 115 -4.35 -20.71 -2.87
C LYS A 115 -4.54 -20.03 -4.23
N ASN A 116 -3.49 -20.00 -5.06
CA ASN A 116 -3.48 -19.47 -6.44
C ASN A 116 -4.00 -18.04 -6.56
N GLN A 117 -3.73 -17.14 -5.60
CA GLN A 117 -4.22 -15.76 -5.68
C GLN A 117 -3.36 -14.77 -4.90
N PHE A 118 -3.51 -13.51 -5.29
CA PHE A 118 -2.95 -12.39 -4.53
C PHE A 118 -3.82 -12.07 -3.31
N LYS A 119 -3.16 -11.69 -2.23
CA LYS A 119 -3.82 -11.26 -1.00
C LYS A 119 -3.06 -10.09 -0.37
N LYS A 120 -3.79 -9.06 0.06
CA LYS A 120 -3.24 -8.03 0.92
C LYS A 120 -3.05 -8.63 2.31
N VAL A 121 -1.84 -8.56 2.82
CA VAL A 121 -1.44 -9.07 4.14
C VAL A 121 -0.70 -7.99 4.91
N SER A 122 -0.74 -8.06 6.24
CA SER A 122 0.10 -7.22 7.09
C SER A 122 1.28 -8.05 7.59
N MET A 123 2.51 -7.58 7.30
CA MET A 123 3.74 -8.22 7.71
C MET A 123 4.71 -7.15 8.24
N ASN A 124 5.30 -7.37 9.42
CA ASN A 124 6.19 -6.40 10.09
C ASN A 124 5.56 -4.98 10.21
N GLU A 125 4.26 -4.93 10.57
CA GLU A 125 3.48 -3.68 10.72
C GLU A 125 3.28 -2.90 9.41
N LYS A 126 3.54 -3.53 8.24
CA LYS A 126 3.32 -2.94 6.92
C LYS A 126 2.34 -3.79 6.13
N ASP A 127 1.42 -3.13 5.45
CA ASP A 127 0.54 -3.78 4.48
C ASP A 127 1.30 -4.01 3.17
N GLN A 128 1.16 -5.21 2.62
CA GLN A 128 1.78 -5.59 1.35
C GLN A 128 0.87 -6.52 0.56
N ILE A 129 1.09 -6.60 -0.76
CA ILE A 129 0.45 -7.59 -1.62
C ILE A 129 1.40 -8.76 -1.80
N SER A 130 0.93 -9.97 -1.45
CA SER A 130 1.66 -11.22 -1.62
C SER A 130 0.83 -12.20 -2.46
N TYR A 131 1.52 -13.10 -3.19
CA TYR A 131 0.90 -14.19 -3.91
C TYR A 131 1.07 -15.50 -3.14
N PHE A 132 0.01 -16.28 -3.05
CA PHE A 132 0.01 -17.63 -2.48
C PHE A 132 -0.16 -18.64 -3.61
N ASP A 133 0.77 -19.55 -3.75
CA ASP A 133 0.83 -20.54 -4.84
C ASP A 133 -0.27 -21.62 -4.76
N LYS A 134 -0.18 -22.64 -5.61
CA LYS A 134 -1.14 -23.77 -5.64
C LYS A 134 -1.18 -24.58 -4.33
N ASP A 135 -0.10 -24.58 -3.57
CA ASP A 135 0.03 -25.26 -2.28
C ASP A 135 -0.31 -24.32 -1.11
N GLY A 136 -0.62 -23.06 -1.41
CA GLY A 136 -0.94 -21.99 -0.47
C GLY A 136 0.26 -21.39 0.22
N LYS A 137 1.48 -21.65 -0.27
CA LYS A 137 2.71 -21.03 0.24
C LYS A 137 2.88 -19.65 -0.30
N MET A 138 3.30 -18.71 0.54
CA MET A 138 3.65 -17.36 0.11
C MET A 138 4.90 -17.40 -0.77
N VAL A 139 4.78 -16.83 -1.96
CA VAL A 139 5.88 -16.78 -2.93
C VAL A 139 6.86 -15.68 -2.56
N THR A 140 8.13 -16.00 -2.61
CA THR A 140 9.25 -15.06 -2.55
C THR A 140 10.05 -15.15 -3.86
N ASN A 141 10.88 -14.15 -4.16
CA ASN A 141 11.69 -14.04 -5.38
C ASN A 141 10.84 -13.88 -6.66
N GLN A 142 10.79 -14.87 -7.54
CA GLN A 142 10.08 -14.79 -8.81
C GLN A 142 9.10 -15.94 -8.98
N TYR A 143 7.88 -15.60 -9.44
CA TYR A 143 6.87 -16.56 -9.86
C TYR A 143 6.23 -16.10 -11.17
N LYS A 144 6.36 -16.90 -12.24
CA LYS A 144 6.03 -16.50 -13.61
C LYS A 144 6.76 -15.21 -13.97
N GLU A 145 6.05 -14.15 -14.35
CA GLU A 145 6.60 -12.84 -14.73
C GLU A 145 6.62 -11.83 -13.56
N LYS A 146 6.24 -12.27 -12.34
CA LYS A 146 6.16 -11.40 -11.18
C LYS A 146 7.36 -11.57 -10.26
N ILE A 147 7.83 -10.44 -9.71
CA ILE A 147 8.97 -10.36 -8.80
C ILE A 147 8.46 -10.10 -7.38
N PHE A 148 9.03 -10.80 -6.42
CA PHE A 148 8.72 -10.63 -4.99
C PHE A 148 10.02 -10.48 -4.20
N ASN A 149 10.01 -9.67 -3.14
CA ASN A 149 11.13 -9.61 -2.21
C ASN A 149 11.15 -10.82 -1.25
N GLU A 150 12.11 -10.86 -0.33
CA GLU A 150 12.26 -11.95 0.65
C GLU A 150 11.06 -12.07 1.61
N ASP A 151 10.34 -10.97 1.85
CA ASP A 151 9.11 -10.95 2.64
C ASP A 151 7.86 -11.33 1.81
N GLY A 152 8.02 -11.73 0.54
CA GLY A 152 6.94 -12.09 -0.38
C GLY A 152 6.09 -10.90 -0.85
N GLN A 153 6.60 -9.67 -0.74
CA GLN A 153 5.94 -8.48 -1.27
C GLN A 153 6.11 -8.43 -2.78
N LEU A 154 5.00 -8.25 -3.52
CA LEU A 154 5.01 -8.05 -4.96
C LEU A 154 5.71 -6.73 -5.31
N LEU A 155 6.70 -6.81 -6.19
CA LEU A 155 7.50 -5.68 -6.67
C LEU A 155 7.16 -5.35 -8.13
N ILE A 156 7.52 -4.12 -8.56
CA ILE A 156 7.52 -3.75 -9.98
C ILE A 156 8.74 -4.36 -10.68
N ASP A 157 8.59 -4.73 -11.94
CA ASP A 157 9.71 -5.09 -12.83
C ASP A 157 10.25 -3.80 -13.47
N GLU A 158 11.21 -3.18 -12.80
CA GLU A 158 11.80 -1.90 -13.21
C GLU A 158 12.44 -1.97 -14.59
N ASP A 159 13.16 -3.05 -14.90
CA ASP A 159 13.87 -3.21 -16.17
C ASP A 159 12.90 -3.23 -17.35
N THR A 160 11.78 -3.95 -17.23
CA THR A 160 10.76 -3.99 -18.28
C THR A 160 10.08 -2.64 -18.44
N LEU A 161 9.69 -1.99 -17.33
CA LEU A 161 9.01 -0.71 -17.37
C LEU A 161 9.92 0.40 -17.94
N LEU A 162 11.19 0.45 -17.52
CA LEU A 162 12.20 1.38 -18.07
C LEU A 162 12.41 1.20 -19.57
N LYS A 163 12.51 -0.04 -20.08
CA LYS A 163 12.67 -0.32 -21.52
C LYS A 163 11.48 0.18 -22.32
N GLN A 164 10.26 -0.04 -21.83
CA GLN A 164 9.05 0.42 -22.50
C GLN A 164 8.94 1.95 -22.49
N ALA A 165 9.21 2.60 -21.35
CA ALA A 165 9.23 4.07 -21.24
C ALA A 165 10.29 4.68 -22.19
N GLN A 166 11.51 4.11 -22.22
CA GLN A 166 12.56 4.57 -23.13
C GLN A 166 12.19 4.41 -24.61
N ALA A 167 11.48 3.35 -24.98
CA ALA A 167 11.00 3.17 -26.35
C ALA A 167 10.00 4.26 -26.74
N ILE A 168 9.10 4.67 -25.84
CA ILE A 168 8.18 5.80 -26.07
C ILE A 168 8.98 7.11 -26.20
N ILE A 169 9.95 7.38 -25.32
CA ILE A 169 10.79 8.56 -25.39
C ILE A 169 11.51 8.63 -26.75
N ASN A 170 12.13 7.53 -27.17
CA ASN A 170 12.84 7.44 -28.47
C ASN A 170 11.91 7.67 -29.67
N LYS A 171 10.64 7.26 -29.59
CA LYS A 171 9.64 7.46 -30.64
C LYS A 171 9.30 8.94 -30.84
N TYR A 172 9.17 9.70 -29.76
CA TYR A 172 8.75 11.10 -29.80
C TYR A 172 9.90 12.08 -29.80
N GLY A 173 11.09 11.66 -29.39
CA GLY A 173 12.30 12.48 -29.28
C GLY A 173 12.22 13.55 -28.19
N GLY A 174 13.06 14.58 -28.34
CA GLY A 174 13.12 15.69 -27.39
C GLY A 174 13.86 15.37 -26.09
N ASN A 175 13.79 16.27 -25.12
CA ASN A 175 14.35 16.13 -23.80
C ASN A 175 13.23 15.77 -22.81
N VAL A 176 13.27 14.59 -22.22
CA VAL A 176 12.23 14.06 -21.33
C VAL A 176 12.84 13.71 -19.99
N GLY A 177 12.33 14.28 -18.92
CA GLY A 177 12.56 13.88 -17.54
C GLY A 177 11.33 13.13 -17.00
N LEU A 178 11.56 12.02 -16.30
CA LEU A 178 10.52 11.16 -15.73
C LEU A 178 10.89 10.78 -14.32
N TYR A 179 9.91 10.82 -13.43
CA TYR A 179 9.95 10.19 -12.13
C TYR A 179 8.63 9.42 -11.90
N PHE A 180 8.77 8.19 -11.45
CA PHE A 180 7.67 7.32 -11.05
C PHE A 180 7.96 6.71 -9.69
N LYS A 181 6.92 6.59 -8.86
CA LYS A 181 7.01 5.92 -7.56
C LYS A 181 5.76 5.09 -7.30
N ASP A 182 5.93 3.80 -7.10
CA ASP A 182 4.89 2.92 -6.54
C ASP A 182 4.75 3.22 -5.03
N LEU A 183 3.61 3.80 -4.64
CA LEU A 183 3.37 4.22 -3.25
C LEU A 183 3.12 3.04 -2.31
N ARG A 184 2.83 1.87 -2.84
CA ARG A 184 2.66 0.63 -2.09
C ARG A 184 4.01 0.04 -1.66
N THR A 185 4.95 -0.09 -2.61
CA THR A 185 6.28 -0.71 -2.39
C THR A 185 7.36 0.28 -2.05
N GLN A 186 7.15 1.56 -2.36
CA GLN A 186 8.13 2.66 -2.30
C GLN A 186 9.26 2.52 -3.34
N GLN A 187 9.10 1.65 -4.35
CA GLN A 187 10.05 1.57 -5.48
C GLN A 187 9.94 2.82 -6.35
N GLU A 188 11.10 3.31 -6.80
CA GLU A 188 11.23 4.53 -7.58
C GLU A 188 11.96 4.24 -8.91
N ILE A 189 11.49 4.86 -9.98
CA ILE A 189 12.13 4.84 -11.30
C ILE A 189 12.34 6.28 -11.76
N SER A 190 13.51 6.58 -12.26
CA SER A 190 13.84 7.90 -12.78
C SER A 190 14.57 7.81 -14.11
N ILE A 191 14.20 8.69 -15.04
CA ILE A 191 14.90 8.87 -16.33
C ILE A 191 15.22 10.36 -16.47
N ASN A 192 16.49 10.70 -16.68
CA ASN A 192 16.94 12.06 -16.93
C ASN A 192 16.38 13.07 -15.89
N ASP A 193 16.79 12.90 -14.66
CA ASP A 193 16.39 13.77 -13.54
C ASP A 193 17.18 15.11 -13.50
N ASN A 194 17.42 15.69 -14.67
CA ASN A 194 18.03 17.01 -14.78
C ASN A 194 17.02 18.11 -14.49
N THR A 195 17.53 19.31 -14.27
CA THR A 195 16.68 20.49 -14.06
C THR A 195 16.07 20.99 -15.38
N PHE A 196 14.79 21.36 -15.28
CA PHE A 196 14.01 22.01 -16.35
C PHE A 196 13.46 23.35 -15.85
N TYR A 197 13.06 24.20 -16.77
CA TYR A 197 12.19 25.32 -16.43
C TYR A 197 10.80 24.78 -16.06
N PRO A 198 10.31 24.97 -14.81
CA PRO A 198 9.21 24.20 -14.28
C PRO A 198 7.81 24.70 -14.69
N CYS A 199 7.71 25.80 -15.42
CA CYS A 199 6.42 26.39 -15.76
C CYS A 199 5.51 26.54 -14.51
N SER A 200 4.25 26.16 -14.63
CA SER A 200 3.28 26.26 -13.53
C SER A 200 3.31 25.11 -12.52
N ILE A 201 4.11 24.06 -12.71
CA ILE A 201 4.17 22.97 -11.74
C ILE A 201 4.76 23.42 -10.39
N ILE A 202 5.62 24.46 -10.40
CA ILE A 202 6.18 25.06 -9.17
C ILE A 202 5.12 25.67 -8.25
N LYS A 203 3.88 25.86 -8.71
CA LYS A 203 2.76 26.34 -7.89
C LYS A 203 2.45 25.40 -6.73
N VAL A 204 2.81 24.12 -6.84
CA VAL A 204 2.71 23.17 -5.72
C VAL A 204 3.66 23.58 -4.59
N CYS A 205 4.86 24.08 -4.90
CA CYS A 205 5.80 24.59 -3.88
C CYS A 205 5.22 25.78 -3.12
N VAL A 206 4.52 26.69 -3.82
CA VAL A 206 3.86 27.83 -3.20
C VAL A 206 2.67 27.39 -2.37
N LEU A 207 1.86 26.45 -2.85
CA LEU A 207 0.74 25.86 -2.12
C LEU A 207 1.18 25.37 -0.75
N VAL A 208 2.17 24.49 -0.69
CA VAL A 208 2.63 23.89 0.58
C VAL A 208 3.28 24.92 1.50
N THR A 209 3.95 25.95 0.95
CA THR A 209 4.56 27.02 1.74
C THR A 209 3.50 27.93 2.37
N VAL A 210 2.45 28.27 1.63
CA VAL A 210 1.33 29.08 2.15
C VAL A 210 0.62 28.33 3.27
N TYR A 211 0.32 27.04 3.10
CA TYR A 211 -0.27 26.22 4.17
C TYR A 211 0.63 26.15 5.41
N ASN A 212 1.95 26.08 5.23
CA ASN A 212 2.89 26.11 6.36
C ASN A 212 2.84 27.47 7.11
N TYR A 213 2.67 28.58 6.41
CA TYR A 213 2.53 29.91 7.02
C TYR A 213 1.19 30.09 7.72
N ILE A 214 0.12 29.50 7.18
CA ILE A 214 -1.20 29.47 7.83
C ILE A 214 -1.13 28.67 9.14
N ASP A 215 -0.51 27.49 9.13
CA ASP A 215 -0.35 26.65 10.31
C ASP A 215 0.45 27.34 11.44
N GLN A 216 1.43 28.17 11.06
CA GLN A 216 2.21 28.99 12.02
C GLN A 216 1.49 30.26 12.45
N GLY A 217 0.29 30.56 11.97
CA GLY A 217 -0.45 31.80 12.25
C GLY A 217 0.18 33.06 11.65
N LEU A 218 1.03 32.90 10.63
CA LEU A 218 1.67 34.03 9.90
C LEU A 218 0.82 34.54 8.74
N LEU A 219 -0.13 33.74 8.27
CA LEU A 219 -1.14 34.09 7.28
C LEU A 219 -2.51 33.55 7.71
N GLU A 220 -3.57 34.30 7.39
CA GLU A 220 -4.94 33.88 7.62
C GLU A 220 -5.48 33.11 6.39
N TYR A 221 -6.08 31.93 6.58
CA TYR A 221 -6.59 31.10 5.48
C TYR A 221 -7.57 31.87 4.59
N ASP A 222 -8.53 32.58 5.18
CA ASP A 222 -9.56 33.33 4.45
C ASP A 222 -8.96 34.41 3.50
N SER A 223 -7.79 34.98 3.84
CA SER A 223 -7.08 35.91 3.00
C SER A 223 -6.36 35.27 1.81
N CYS A 224 -6.05 33.96 1.89
CA CYS A 224 -5.31 33.22 0.90
C CYS A 224 -6.21 32.33 0.03
N GLN A 225 -7.39 31.92 0.49
CA GLN A 225 -8.22 30.89 -0.12
C GLN A 225 -8.48 31.12 -1.62
N THR A 226 -9.00 32.26 -1.99
CA THR A 226 -9.32 32.57 -3.40
C THR A 226 -8.07 32.51 -4.29
N TYR A 227 -6.92 32.98 -3.79
CA TYR A 227 -5.68 32.93 -4.55
C TYR A 227 -5.17 31.48 -4.67
N LEU A 228 -5.28 30.66 -3.63
CA LEU A 228 -4.90 29.25 -3.67
C LEU A 228 -5.75 28.48 -4.67
N GLU A 229 -7.08 28.67 -4.65
CA GLU A 229 -8.02 28.06 -5.59
C GLU A 229 -7.70 28.46 -7.04
N ASN A 230 -7.58 29.76 -7.33
CA ASN A 230 -7.26 30.22 -8.67
C ASN A 230 -5.89 29.77 -9.16
N MET A 231 -4.87 29.79 -8.29
CA MET A 231 -3.51 29.35 -8.61
C MET A 231 -3.45 27.86 -8.97
N ILE A 232 -4.14 26.98 -8.23
CA ILE A 232 -4.08 25.53 -8.44
C ILE A 232 -5.08 25.07 -9.49
N ILE A 233 -6.36 25.45 -9.36
CA ILE A 233 -7.44 24.96 -10.23
C ILE A 233 -7.28 25.55 -11.64
N HIS A 234 -7.08 26.85 -11.75
CA HIS A 234 -7.04 27.57 -13.04
C HIS A 234 -5.64 27.93 -13.50
N SER A 235 -4.62 27.57 -12.70
CA SER A 235 -3.22 27.89 -12.98
C SER A 235 -2.95 29.40 -13.13
N ASP A 236 -3.70 30.25 -12.38
CA ASP A 236 -3.60 31.70 -12.48
C ASP A 236 -2.24 32.22 -11.97
N ASN A 237 -1.56 33.02 -12.81
CA ASN A 237 -0.24 33.57 -12.49
C ASN A 237 -0.35 34.82 -11.59
N THR A 238 -1.42 35.60 -11.68
CA THR A 238 -1.64 36.73 -10.79
C THR A 238 -1.80 36.27 -9.34
N SER A 239 -2.55 35.19 -9.12
CA SER A 239 -2.70 34.56 -7.80
C SER A 239 -1.37 33.98 -7.26
N TYR A 240 -0.57 33.35 -8.11
CA TYR A 240 0.79 32.91 -7.73
C TYR A 240 1.65 34.10 -7.27
N ASN A 241 1.69 35.18 -8.04
CA ASN A 241 2.50 36.37 -7.72
C ASN A 241 2.01 37.05 -6.43
N ALA A 242 0.70 37.11 -6.22
CA ALA A 242 0.11 37.66 -4.99
C ALA A 242 0.50 36.82 -3.75
N LEU A 243 0.39 35.49 -3.81
CA LEU A 243 0.77 34.61 -2.71
C LEU A 243 2.27 34.71 -2.38
N ILE A 244 3.14 34.75 -3.38
CA ILE A 244 4.58 35.00 -3.16
C ILE A 244 4.80 36.34 -2.45
N SER A 245 4.11 37.39 -2.89
CA SER A 245 4.19 38.71 -2.24
C SER A 245 3.71 38.65 -0.78
N MET A 246 2.62 37.94 -0.50
CA MET A 246 2.10 37.76 0.87
C MET A 246 3.10 37.02 1.77
N LEU A 247 3.72 35.95 1.28
CA LEU A 247 4.79 35.22 2.00
C LEU A 247 5.98 36.11 2.35
N GLY A 248 6.28 37.10 1.52
CA GLY A 248 7.35 38.08 1.74
C GLY A 248 6.92 39.36 2.43
N ASN A 249 5.73 39.42 3.03
CA ASN A 249 5.15 40.62 3.64
C ASN A 249 5.17 41.83 2.70
N GLY A 250 4.63 41.65 1.48
CA GLY A 250 4.56 42.62 0.43
C GLY A 250 5.81 42.70 -0.49
N ASN A 251 6.85 41.90 -0.22
CA ASN A 251 8.08 41.86 -1.00
C ASN A 251 8.24 40.53 -1.74
N GLY A 252 8.05 40.53 -3.07
CA GLY A 252 8.12 39.33 -3.88
C GLY A 252 9.45 38.57 -3.78
N ILE A 253 10.60 39.27 -3.77
CA ILE A 253 11.93 38.65 -3.65
C ILE A 253 12.08 37.89 -2.31
N LYS A 254 11.64 38.50 -1.20
CA LYS A 254 11.61 37.83 0.10
C LYS A 254 10.67 36.64 0.07
N GLY A 255 9.54 36.71 -0.60
CA GLY A 255 8.60 35.59 -0.75
C GLY A 255 9.22 34.42 -1.51
N LEU A 256 9.97 34.64 -2.58
CA LEU A 256 10.74 33.63 -3.27
C LEU A 256 11.75 32.93 -2.33
N GLN A 257 12.48 33.71 -1.52
CA GLN A 257 13.42 33.18 -0.53
C GLN A 257 12.74 32.32 0.52
N VAL A 258 11.54 32.68 0.96
CA VAL A 258 10.73 31.89 1.91
C VAL A 258 10.38 30.53 1.28
N VAL A 259 9.87 30.52 0.05
CA VAL A 259 9.54 29.26 -0.64
C VAL A 259 10.78 28.41 -0.82
N ASN A 260 11.88 28.97 -1.34
CA ASN A 260 13.12 28.24 -1.57
C ASN A 260 13.68 27.61 -0.26
N THR A 261 13.64 28.37 0.84
CA THR A 261 14.08 27.88 2.15
C THR A 261 13.23 26.69 2.60
N TYR A 262 11.91 26.79 2.44
CA TYR A 262 11.02 25.71 2.83
C TYR A 262 11.15 24.47 1.94
N MET A 263 11.31 24.63 0.62
CA MET A 263 11.58 23.52 -0.29
C MET A 263 12.88 22.79 0.09
N MET A 264 13.94 23.52 0.40
CA MET A 264 15.20 22.93 0.86
C MET A 264 15.01 22.15 2.19
N GLN A 265 14.22 22.66 3.13
CA GLN A 265 13.90 21.97 4.38
C GLN A 265 13.11 20.67 4.16
N LEU A 266 12.26 20.62 3.13
CA LEU A 266 11.53 19.42 2.71
C LEU A 266 12.39 18.44 1.90
N GLY A 267 13.62 18.81 1.53
CA GLY A 267 14.56 17.97 0.81
C GLY A 267 14.61 18.18 -0.71
N LEU A 268 13.88 19.16 -1.25
CA LEU A 268 13.93 19.53 -2.67
C LEU A 268 15.21 20.31 -2.96
N GLN A 269 16.22 19.66 -3.50
CA GLN A 269 17.55 20.25 -3.66
C GLN A 269 17.76 20.96 -5.01
N ASN A 270 16.96 20.61 -6.01
CA ASN A 270 17.06 21.10 -7.39
C ASN A 270 15.90 22.03 -7.78
N THR A 271 15.06 22.41 -6.81
CA THR A 271 13.92 23.30 -7.05
C THR A 271 14.19 24.68 -6.47
N GLN A 272 14.22 25.70 -7.33
CA GLN A 272 14.45 27.09 -6.95
C GLN A 272 13.56 28.02 -7.75
N LEU A 273 12.97 28.99 -7.05
CA LEU A 273 12.13 30.05 -7.61
C LEU A 273 12.92 31.36 -7.59
N HIS A 274 13.02 32.01 -8.74
CA HIS A 274 13.81 33.22 -8.95
C HIS A 274 13.00 34.42 -9.49
N HIS A 275 11.79 34.17 -9.99
CA HIS A 275 10.95 35.23 -10.54
C HIS A 275 9.46 34.91 -10.50
N SER A 276 8.66 35.98 -10.59
CA SER A 276 7.22 35.92 -10.80
C SER A 276 6.85 35.22 -12.11
N LEU A 277 5.60 34.76 -12.23
CA LEU A 277 5.09 34.19 -13.48
C LEU A 277 4.34 35.22 -14.32
N SER A 278 4.53 35.16 -15.63
CA SER A 278 3.91 36.06 -16.62
C SER A 278 2.98 35.28 -17.58
N PRO A 279 1.85 35.84 -18.04
CA PRO A 279 1.35 37.14 -17.62
C PRO A 279 0.91 37.19 -16.16
N GLY A 280 1.04 38.35 -15.52
CA GLY A 280 0.65 38.62 -14.13
C GLY A 280 0.82 40.10 -13.81
N ASP A 281 0.10 40.56 -12.81
CA ASP A 281 0.02 41.98 -12.48
C ASP A 281 1.25 42.57 -11.77
N ILE A 282 2.06 41.67 -11.15
CA ILE A 282 3.24 42.06 -10.38
C ILE A 282 4.47 41.34 -10.93
N TYR A 283 5.50 42.09 -11.25
CA TYR A 283 6.79 41.54 -11.66
C TYR A 283 7.84 41.69 -10.56
N PHE A 284 8.54 40.63 -10.26
CA PHE A 284 9.73 40.61 -9.41
C PHE A 284 10.68 39.49 -9.87
N SER A 285 11.98 39.72 -9.74
CA SER A 285 13.02 38.75 -10.09
C SER A 285 14.32 39.08 -9.37
N ASP A 286 15.06 38.05 -9.00
CA ASP A 286 16.46 38.16 -8.55
C ASP A 286 17.46 37.91 -9.69
N ASN A 287 16.99 37.93 -10.95
CA ASN A 287 17.69 37.64 -12.18
C ASN A 287 18.09 36.17 -12.42
N GLY A 288 17.65 35.25 -11.58
CA GLY A 288 17.75 33.82 -11.83
C GLY A 288 16.61 33.28 -12.70
N SER A 289 16.71 32.02 -13.11
CA SER A 289 15.67 31.26 -13.77
C SER A 289 15.01 30.27 -12.77
N ASN A 290 13.68 30.20 -12.80
CA ASN A 290 13.00 29.13 -12.05
C ASN A 290 13.48 27.77 -12.56
N ILE A 291 13.81 26.87 -11.67
CA ILE A 291 14.25 25.50 -11.99
C ILE A 291 13.58 24.47 -11.06
N SER A 292 13.38 23.26 -11.58
CA SER A 292 12.98 22.09 -10.82
C SER A 292 13.35 20.81 -11.58
N CYS A 293 13.29 19.65 -10.93
CA CYS A 293 13.48 18.35 -11.57
C CYS A 293 12.31 17.41 -11.24
N PRO A 294 12.13 16.32 -12.02
CA PRO A 294 11.03 15.38 -11.79
C PRO A 294 11.01 14.77 -10.39
N SER A 295 12.18 14.38 -9.84
CA SER A 295 12.26 13.75 -8.53
C SER A 295 11.91 14.69 -7.38
N ASP A 296 12.27 15.97 -7.44
CA ASP A 296 11.89 16.97 -6.42
C ASP A 296 10.36 17.14 -6.37
N ILE A 297 9.72 17.23 -7.52
CA ILE A 297 8.25 17.31 -7.59
C ILE A 297 7.62 15.99 -7.13
N GLY A 298 8.20 14.85 -7.49
CA GLY A 298 7.79 13.53 -7.00
C GLY A 298 7.89 13.41 -5.48
N LEU A 299 8.99 13.86 -4.89
CA LEU A 299 9.18 13.91 -3.43
C LEU A 299 8.10 14.79 -2.75
N LEU A 300 7.78 15.94 -3.34
CA LEU A 300 6.77 16.82 -2.79
C LEU A 300 5.38 16.16 -2.75
N PHE A 301 4.99 15.47 -3.82
CA PHE A 301 3.76 14.69 -3.86
C PHE A 301 3.79 13.49 -2.91
N ASP A 302 4.93 12.82 -2.73
CA ASP A 302 5.07 11.73 -1.76
C ASP A 302 4.89 12.21 -0.32
N LEU A 303 5.52 13.34 0.04
CA LEU A 303 5.34 13.96 1.36
C LEU A 303 3.89 14.37 1.62
N LEU A 304 3.19 14.90 0.60
CA LEU A 304 1.75 15.21 0.67
C LEU A 304 0.92 13.93 0.89
N TYR A 305 1.17 12.87 0.12
CA TYR A 305 0.46 11.59 0.25
C TYR A 305 0.63 10.96 1.63
N GLN A 306 1.85 11.00 2.15
CA GLN A 306 2.18 10.46 3.47
C GLN A 306 1.68 11.33 4.64
N GLY A 307 1.12 12.52 4.37
CA GLY A 307 0.69 13.44 5.42
C GLY A 307 1.86 14.05 6.22
N LYS A 308 3.06 14.12 5.62
CA LYS A 308 4.30 14.56 6.30
C LYS A 308 4.61 16.05 6.16
N ILE A 309 3.78 16.81 5.46
CA ILE A 309 3.86 18.27 5.39
C ILE A 309 2.85 18.83 6.38
N ILE A 310 3.32 19.47 7.46
CA ILE A 310 2.49 20.10 8.51
C ILE A 310 1.67 19.06 9.28
N SER A 311 0.52 18.61 8.73
CA SER A 311 -0.36 17.60 9.30
C SER A 311 -1.08 16.82 8.19
N LYS A 312 -1.59 15.63 8.52
CA LYS A 312 -2.39 14.83 7.58
C LYS A 312 -3.61 15.60 7.06
N ALA A 313 -4.30 16.33 7.92
CA ALA A 313 -5.47 17.13 7.55
C ALA A 313 -5.11 18.26 6.56
N ALA A 314 -3.99 18.95 6.78
CA ALA A 314 -3.52 19.98 5.85
C ALA A 314 -3.11 19.36 4.50
N CYS A 315 -2.41 18.22 4.51
CA CYS A 315 -2.07 17.50 3.28
C CYS A 315 -3.32 17.07 2.51
N ASP A 316 -4.34 16.54 3.18
CA ASP A 316 -5.60 16.15 2.55
C ASP A 316 -6.32 17.35 1.91
N GLN A 317 -6.32 18.52 2.55
CA GLN A 317 -6.87 19.74 1.96
C GLN A 317 -6.12 20.16 0.69
N MET A 318 -4.77 20.15 0.73
CA MET A 318 -3.94 20.47 -0.44
C MET A 318 -4.14 19.46 -1.59
N LEU A 319 -4.21 18.16 -1.29
CA LEU A 319 -4.49 17.12 -2.28
C LEU A 319 -5.90 17.24 -2.87
N ASN A 320 -6.91 17.57 -2.06
CA ASN A 320 -8.27 17.83 -2.54
C ASN A 320 -8.33 19.04 -3.49
N LEU A 321 -7.51 20.06 -3.26
CA LEU A 321 -7.39 21.19 -4.18
C LEU A 321 -6.69 20.78 -5.48
N LEU A 322 -5.62 19.99 -5.41
CA LEU A 322 -4.89 19.47 -6.58
C LEU A 322 -5.74 18.53 -7.45
N LYS A 323 -6.66 17.76 -6.86
CA LYS A 323 -7.64 16.94 -7.61
C LYS A 323 -8.60 17.78 -8.47
N GLN A 324 -8.76 19.06 -8.19
CA GLN A 324 -9.61 20.00 -8.94
C GLN A 324 -8.86 20.70 -10.07
N CYS A 325 -7.57 20.42 -10.32
CA CYS A 325 -6.82 21.01 -11.41
C CYS A 325 -7.58 20.84 -12.74
N SER A 326 -7.87 21.95 -13.42
CA SER A 326 -8.72 21.95 -14.61
C SER A 326 -8.00 21.54 -15.90
N ASP A 327 -6.66 21.43 -15.88
CA ASP A 327 -5.87 21.08 -17.07
C ASP A 327 -5.78 19.56 -17.25
N GLN A 328 -6.50 19.03 -18.22
CA GLN A 328 -6.58 17.60 -18.52
C GLN A 328 -5.79 17.18 -19.77
N ARG A 329 -4.85 18.00 -20.25
CA ARG A 329 -4.19 17.81 -21.55
C ARG A 329 -2.94 16.93 -21.54
N ALA A 330 -2.40 16.55 -20.36
CA ALA A 330 -1.14 15.81 -20.24
C ALA A 330 -1.37 14.38 -19.71
N ILE A 331 -0.86 14.04 -18.54
CA ILE A 331 -0.96 12.69 -17.93
C ILE A 331 -2.42 12.20 -17.91
N TRP A 332 -3.37 13.09 -17.68
CA TRP A 332 -4.80 12.77 -17.68
C TRP A 332 -5.29 12.06 -18.95
N GLN A 333 -4.69 12.36 -20.11
CA GLN A 333 -5.11 11.80 -21.41
C GLN A 333 -4.92 10.28 -21.51
N GLY A 334 -4.04 9.69 -20.71
CA GLY A 334 -3.79 8.25 -20.68
C GLY A 334 -4.48 7.51 -19.53
N LEU A 335 -5.25 8.23 -18.70
CA LEU A 335 -5.97 7.67 -17.56
C LEU A 335 -7.46 7.46 -17.90
N PRO A 336 -8.11 6.41 -17.36
CA PRO A 336 -9.56 6.29 -17.43
C PRO A 336 -10.27 7.42 -16.67
N ASN A 337 -11.42 7.86 -17.17
CA ASN A 337 -12.21 8.95 -16.56
C ASN A 337 -12.71 8.65 -15.12
N THR A 338 -12.61 7.41 -14.66
CA THR A 338 -13.01 6.97 -13.32
C THR A 338 -11.89 7.08 -12.30
N VAL A 339 -10.68 7.43 -12.73
CA VAL A 339 -9.50 7.52 -11.86
C VAL A 339 -9.39 8.94 -11.32
N GLU A 340 -9.13 9.09 -10.03
CA GLU A 340 -8.78 10.39 -9.44
C GLU A 340 -7.29 10.67 -9.65
N PHE A 341 -6.99 11.94 -9.95
CA PHE A 341 -5.62 12.39 -10.15
C PHE A 341 -5.41 13.76 -9.47
N ALA A 342 -4.64 13.77 -8.38
CA ALA A 342 -4.21 15.01 -7.73
C ALA A 342 -2.93 15.49 -8.41
N HIS A 343 -2.99 16.56 -9.20
CA HIS A 343 -1.88 16.95 -10.05
C HIS A 343 -1.73 18.46 -10.25
N LYS A 344 -0.60 18.85 -10.82
CA LYS A 344 -0.40 20.18 -11.37
C LYS A 344 0.36 20.09 -12.68
N SER A 345 -0.20 20.67 -13.72
CA SER A 345 0.46 20.83 -15.01
C SER A 345 1.16 22.19 -15.16
N GLY A 346 2.05 22.25 -16.13
CA GLY A 346 2.71 23.49 -16.57
C GLY A 346 3.08 23.44 -18.03
N TRP A 347 3.00 24.57 -18.73
CA TRP A 347 3.40 24.66 -20.12
C TRP A 347 3.92 26.08 -20.46
N ALA A 348 4.90 26.14 -21.32
CA ALA A 348 5.38 27.37 -21.97
C ALA A 348 6.18 26.99 -23.22
N TYR A 349 5.89 27.59 -24.36
CA TYR A 349 6.56 27.31 -25.63
C TYR A 349 6.54 25.80 -25.96
N ASP A 350 7.72 25.17 -26.04
CA ASP A 350 7.86 23.73 -26.29
C ASP A 350 7.90 22.86 -25.05
N LEU A 351 7.91 23.48 -23.87
CA LEU A 351 7.85 22.81 -22.58
C LEU A 351 6.41 22.38 -22.27
N TYR A 352 6.26 21.15 -21.82
CA TYR A 352 5.01 20.64 -21.27
C TYR A 352 5.33 19.69 -20.09
N LEU A 353 4.77 19.98 -18.95
CA LEU A 353 5.06 19.29 -17.70
C LEU A 353 3.77 18.95 -17.00
N ASP A 354 3.75 17.80 -16.37
CA ASP A 354 2.65 17.40 -15.50
C ASP A 354 3.18 16.44 -14.43
N GLY A 355 2.58 16.45 -13.26
CA GLY A 355 2.96 15.53 -12.20
C GLY A 355 1.95 15.49 -11.08
N GLY A 356 1.84 14.32 -10.45
CA GLY A 356 0.89 14.13 -9.38
C GLY A 356 0.70 12.67 -8.96
N ILE A 357 -0.34 12.45 -8.15
CA ILE A 357 -0.70 11.16 -7.59
C ILE A 357 -1.91 10.61 -8.33
N VAL A 358 -1.76 9.45 -8.95
CA VAL A 358 -2.85 8.67 -9.55
C VAL A 358 -3.39 7.71 -8.50
N TYR A 359 -4.70 7.82 -8.22
CA TYR A 359 -5.37 7.02 -7.20
C TYR A 359 -6.03 5.78 -7.81
N ILE A 360 -5.51 4.62 -7.46
CA ILE A 360 -6.07 3.32 -7.83
C ILE A 360 -6.10 2.48 -6.55
N PRO A 361 -7.23 1.95 -6.12
CA PRO A 361 -7.32 1.19 -4.88
C PRO A 361 -6.20 0.16 -4.72
N ASP A 362 -5.42 0.27 -3.64
CA ASP A 362 -4.23 -0.54 -3.31
C ASP A 362 -3.06 -0.45 -4.31
N LYS A 363 -3.07 0.54 -5.25
CA LYS A 363 -2.10 0.67 -6.36
C LYS A 363 -1.80 2.14 -6.69
N ASP A 364 -1.92 3.04 -5.70
CA ASP A 364 -1.62 4.45 -5.88
C ASP A 364 -0.16 4.64 -6.27
N TYR A 365 0.09 5.55 -7.21
CA TYR A 365 1.44 5.87 -7.65
C TYR A 365 1.62 7.36 -7.96
N ILE A 366 2.86 7.81 -7.95
CA ILE A 366 3.27 9.13 -8.42
C ILE A 366 3.84 8.99 -9.82
N LEU A 367 3.44 9.86 -10.71
CA LEU A 367 4.05 10.03 -12.04
C LEU A 367 4.32 11.52 -12.28
N VAL A 368 5.57 11.84 -12.62
CA VAL A 368 5.99 13.19 -13.02
C VAL A 368 6.68 13.11 -14.38
N LEU A 369 6.23 13.91 -15.32
CA LEU A 369 6.76 13.99 -16.67
C LEU A 369 7.09 15.43 -17.03
N PHE A 370 8.35 15.72 -17.31
CA PHE A 370 8.84 16.98 -17.80
C PHE A 370 9.32 16.80 -19.24
N THR A 371 8.87 17.63 -20.15
CA THR A 371 9.24 17.50 -21.56
C THR A 371 9.63 18.84 -22.17
N ASP A 372 10.63 18.80 -23.05
CA ASP A 372 11.05 19.92 -23.89
C ASP A 372 11.30 19.41 -25.30
N GLN A 373 10.74 20.13 -26.31
CA GLN A 373 10.93 19.86 -27.75
C GLN A 373 10.55 18.45 -28.21
N ILE A 374 9.53 17.83 -27.59
CA ILE A 374 9.00 16.56 -28.06
C ILE A 374 8.04 16.76 -29.25
N SER A 375 8.03 15.81 -30.18
CA SER A 375 7.03 15.73 -31.24
C SER A 375 5.72 15.22 -30.67
N ASN A 376 4.57 15.72 -31.14
CA ASN A 376 3.22 15.26 -30.76
C ASN A 376 3.01 15.05 -29.24
N LYS A 377 3.02 16.14 -28.51
CA LYS A 377 2.91 16.17 -27.03
C LYS A 377 1.71 15.35 -26.52
N THR A 378 0.56 15.47 -27.16
CA THR A 378 -0.68 14.78 -26.74
C THR A 378 -0.53 13.25 -26.76
N ASP A 379 -0.04 12.70 -27.87
CA ASP A 379 0.13 11.26 -28.01
C ASP A 379 1.24 10.76 -27.07
N PHE A 380 2.33 11.51 -26.90
CA PHE A 380 3.38 11.17 -25.95
C PHE A 380 2.84 10.99 -24.53
N PHE A 381 2.14 12.01 -24.00
CA PHE A 381 1.60 11.97 -22.65
C PHE A 381 0.57 10.85 -22.51
N LYS A 382 -0.27 10.65 -23.50
CA LYS A 382 -1.25 9.57 -23.54
C LYS A 382 -0.58 8.20 -23.48
N GLU A 383 0.40 7.93 -24.32
CA GLU A 383 1.10 6.64 -24.36
C GLU A 383 1.87 6.39 -23.06
N MET A 384 2.61 7.40 -22.58
CA MET A 384 3.40 7.28 -21.36
C MET A 384 2.51 7.05 -20.14
N SER A 385 1.46 7.84 -19.97
CA SER A 385 0.53 7.69 -18.85
C SER A 385 -0.21 6.35 -18.91
N SER A 386 -0.66 5.93 -20.10
CA SER A 386 -1.29 4.61 -20.29
C SER A 386 -0.34 3.46 -20.00
N LEU A 387 0.96 3.60 -20.28
CA LEU A 387 1.96 2.60 -19.94
C LEU A 387 1.98 2.33 -18.44
N PHE A 388 2.17 3.39 -17.64
CA PHE A 388 2.26 3.25 -16.17
C PHE A 388 0.95 2.78 -15.56
N TYR A 389 -0.18 3.33 -15.99
CA TYR A 389 -1.50 2.89 -15.54
C TYR A 389 -1.76 1.41 -15.86
N THR A 390 -1.46 0.97 -17.09
CA THR A 390 -1.67 -0.42 -17.52
C THR A 390 -0.72 -1.35 -16.75
N TYR A 391 0.52 -0.93 -16.56
CA TYR A 391 1.50 -1.70 -15.79
C TYR A 391 1.00 -1.95 -14.36
N GLU A 392 0.62 -0.90 -13.63
CA GLU A 392 0.10 -1.01 -12.28
C GLU A 392 -1.18 -1.86 -12.20
N THR A 393 -2.12 -1.68 -13.12
CA THR A 393 -3.36 -2.44 -13.09
C THR A 393 -3.18 -3.91 -13.42
N LYS A 394 -2.22 -4.27 -14.29
CA LYS A 394 -1.89 -5.66 -14.65
C LYS A 394 -0.93 -6.34 -13.67
N LEU A 395 -0.28 -5.60 -12.79
CA LEU A 395 0.70 -6.14 -11.84
C LEU A 395 0.13 -7.29 -10.99
N PHE A 396 -1.19 -7.26 -10.71
CA PHE A 396 -1.89 -8.21 -9.85
C PHE A 396 -2.59 -9.34 -10.63
N THR A 397 -2.32 -9.49 -11.93
CA THR A 397 -2.83 -10.60 -12.74
C THR A 397 -1.70 -11.56 -13.06
N LEU A 398 -1.97 -12.86 -13.02
CA LEU A 398 -1.13 -13.93 -13.55
C LEU A 398 -1.82 -14.41 -14.82
N GLU A 399 -1.34 -13.95 -15.97
CA GLU A 399 -1.77 -14.48 -17.27
C GLU A 399 -1.14 -15.84 -17.56
#